data_f59bc9954f1f8257c0a5a120dc46db58
#
_entry.id   f59bc9954f1f8257c0a5a120dc46db58
#
_cell.length_a   1.000
_cell.length_b   1.000
_cell.length_c   1.000
_cell.angle_alpha   90.00
_cell.angle_beta   90.00
_cell.angle_gamma   90.00
#
_symmetry.space_group_name_H-M   'P 1'
#
loop_
_entity.id
_entity.type
_entity.pdbx_description
1 polymer ?
#
loop_
_entity_poly.entity_id
_entity_poly.type
_entity_poly.pdbx_seq_one_letter_code
_entity_poly.pdbx_strand_id
1 'polypeptide(L)'
;MQEIRQQRHRRTKTGKSSLFSGMVYCADCGAKMRYCTTNYFEKRQDHFVCANYRSNTGSCSAHFIRAVVLEELVWMHMRTVISYVSRYEDHFRAVMEQKLRLSSEAAIRGHKKRLAQAEKRLGELDRLFIRIYEDNVAGRITDEKFSMMSKTYEDEQTQLKVEIQTLQQEIEVQERQIESLEQFIQRVRKYEDLDELTPYALRELVKAIYIEAPDKSSGKRHQGIRISYDLVGFIPVEELLKQETA
;
A
#
# COMPACT_ATOMS: atom_id res chain seq x y z
N MET A 1 -5.00 12.19 -15.80
CA MET A 1 -6.07 13.22 -15.91
C MET A 1 -7.50 12.71 -15.71
N GLN A 2 -7.82 11.45 -16.01
CA GLN A 2 -9.20 10.92 -15.83
C GLN A 2 -9.55 10.58 -14.37
N GLU A 3 -8.62 10.14 -13.53
CA GLU A 3 -8.88 9.84 -12.11
C GLU A 3 -9.22 11.07 -11.26
N ILE A 4 -8.67 12.22 -11.59
CA ILE A 4 -8.99 13.50 -10.91
C ILE A 4 -10.46 13.90 -11.16
N ARG A 5 -11.07 13.46 -12.27
CA ARG A 5 -12.48 13.73 -12.59
C ARG A 5 -13.47 12.87 -11.80
N GLN A 6 -13.09 11.71 -11.31
CA GLN A 6 -13.97 10.81 -10.55
C GLN A 6 -14.20 11.27 -9.10
N GLN A 7 -13.33 12.12 -8.56
CA GLN A 7 -13.53 12.77 -7.25
C GLN A 7 -14.33 14.07 -7.39
N ARG A 8 -15.49 14.03 -8.03
CA ARG A 8 -16.41 15.18 -8.05
C ARG A 8 -16.86 15.49 -6.62
N HIS A 9 -16.24 16.48 -6.00
CA HIS A 9 -16.68 17.05 -4.74
C HIS A 9 -18.08 17.62 -4.91
N ARG A 10 -19.05 17.13 -4.12
CA ARG A 10 -20.30 17.87 -3.96
C ARG A 10 -19.94 19.24 -3.42
N ARG A 11 -20.22 20.28 -4.19
CA ARG A 11 -20.06 21.67 -3.72
C ARG A 11 -20.85 21.79 -2.42
N THR A 12 -20.25 22.35 -1.38
CA THR A 12 -20.98 22.75 -0.17
C THR A 12 -22.00 23.79 -0.56
N LYS A 13 -23.09 23.96 0.21
CA LYS A 13 -24.08 25.03 -0.02
C LYS A 13 -23.45 26.42 -0.04
N THR A 14 -22.28 26.59 0.56
CA THR A 14 -21.51 27.82 0.65
C THR A 14 -20.55 28.03 -0.52
N GLY A 15 -20.36 27.04 -1.40
CA GLY A 15 -19.35 27.05 -2.44
C GLY A 15 -17.90 26.83 -1.92
N LYS A 16 -17.66 26.89 -0.60
CA LYS A 16 -16.35 26.64 0.00
C LYS A 16 -15.98 25.15 -0.12
N SER A 17 -14.75 24.85 -0.46
CA SER A 17 -14.18 23.50 -0.47
C SER A 17 -12.90 23.46 0.35
N SER A 18 -12.63 22.32 1.01
CA SER A 18 -11.37 22.12 1.69
C SER A 18 -10.39 21.38 0.78
N LEU A 19 -9.10 21.69 0.95
CA LEU A 19 -7.97 21.00 0.34
C LEU A 19 -8.06 19.47 0.53
N PHE A 20 -8.52 19.05 1.71
CA PHE A 20 -8.59 17.64 2.15
C PHE A 20 -9.92 16.95 1.84
N SER A 21 -10.85 17.60 1.12
CA SER A 21 -12.15 17.02 0.82
C SER A 21 -12.02 15.67 0.10
N GLY A 22 -12.64 14.65 0.67
CA GLY A 22 -12.62 13.28 0.13
C GLY A 22 -11.43 12.42 0.55
N MET A 23 -10.43 12.99 1.25
CA MET A 23 -9.22 12.27 1.68
C MET A 23 -9.19 11.98 3.19
N VAL A 24 -10.13 12.51 3.98
CA VAL A 24 -10.14 12.40 5.44
C VAL A 24 -11.14 11.35 5.90
N TYR A 25 -10.68 10.44 6.74
CA TYR A 25 -11.43 9.30 7.26
C TYR A 25 -11.35 9.24 8.79
N CYS A 26 -12.37 8.65 9.40
CA CYS A 26 -12.36 8.32 10.82
C CYS A 26 -11.49 7.07 11.04
N ALA A 27 -10.55 7.11 11.98
CA ALA A 27 -9.67 5.98 12.24
C ALA A 27 -10.40 4.77 12.86
N ASP A 28 -11.48 5.02 13.63
CA ASP A 28 -12.22 3.97 14.34
C ASP A 28 -13.23 3.24 13.46
N CYS A 29 -14.04 4.01 12.69
CA CYS A 29 -15.12 3.40 11.91
C CYS A 29 -14.88 3.39 10.40
N GLY A 30 -13.75 3.93 9.91
CA GLY A 30 -13.42 3.98 8.49
C GLY A 30 -14.28 4.92 7.64
N ALA A 31 -15.31 5.54 8.21
CA ALA A 31 -16.22 6.41 7.46
C ALA A 31 -15.51 7.71 7.04
N LYS A 32 -15.90 8.26 5.89
CA LYS A 32 -15.42 9.58 5.44
C LYS A 32 -15.80 10.65 6.44
N MET A 33 -14.89 11.58 6.70
CA MET A 33 -15.22 12.76 7.47
C MET A 33 -15.82 13.85 6.58
N ARG A 34 -16.84 14.52 7.10
CA ARG A 34 -17.55 15.58 6.40
C ARG A 34 -16.93 16.93 6.74
N TYR A 35 -16.59 17.69 5.72
CA TYR A 35 -16.21 19.09 5.88
C TYR A 35 -17.43 19.94 6.21
N CYS A 36 -17.34 20.65 7.31
CA CYS A 36 -18.39 21.52 7.85
C CYS A 36 -17.94 22.97 7.79
N THR A 37 -18.66 23.77 7.06
CA THR A 37 -18.44 25.21 6.91
C THR A 37 -19.75 25.94 6.70
N THR A 38 -19.78 27.23 7.02
CA THR A 38 -20.90 28.16 6.72
C THR A 38 -20.36 29.46 6.16
N ASN A 39 -21.25 30.32 5.64
CA ASN A 39 -20.84 31.65 5.16
C ASN A 39 -20.32 32.56 6.29
N TYR A 40 -20.78 32.31 7.52
CA TYR A 40 -20.44 33.07 8.71
C TYR A 40 -19.22 32.54 9.47
N PHE A 41 -18.71 31.36 9.09
CA PHE A 41 -17.52 30.79 9.73
C PHE A 41 -16.28 31.52 9.28
N GLU A 42 -15.45 31.90 10.27
CA GLU A 42 -14.06 32.22 10.04
C GLU A 42 -13.29 30.96 9.63
N LYS A 43 -12.19 31.09 8.90
CA LYS A 43 -11.35 29.96 8.45
C LYS A 43 -11.00 29.00 9.60
N ARG A 44 -10.77 29.51 10.81
CA ARG A 44 -10.45 28.71 12.02
C ARG A 44 -11.60 27.87 12.55
N GLN A 45 -12.85 28.14 12.14
CA GLN A 45 -14.05 27.41 12.60
C GLN A 45 -14.44 26.27 11.65
N ASP A 46 -13.92 26.29 10.43
CA ASP A 46 -14.08 25.20 9.49
C ASP A 46 -13.47 23.91 10.05
N HIS A 47 -14.18 22.80 9.90
CA HIS A 47 -13.77 21.56 10.55
C HIS A 47 -14.23 20.31 9.80
N PHE A 48 -13.62 19.18 10.15
CA PHE A 48 -14.06 17.86 9.74
C PHE A 48 -14.68 17.12 10.89
N VAL A 49 -15.77 16.38 10.63
CA VAL A 49 -16.48 15.55 11.60
C VAL A 49 -16.81 14.19 11.00
N CYS A 50 -16.71 13.13 11.81
CA CYS A 50 -17.07 11.78 11.37
C CYS A 50 -18.52 11.72 10.87
N ALA A 51 -18.73 11.12 9.69
CA ALA A 51 -20.06 11.03 9.09
C ALA A 51 -21.03 10.21 9.94
N ASN A 52 -20.57 9.07 10.52
CA ASN A 52 -21.38 8.21 11.35
C ASN A 52 -21.76 8.88 12.69
N TYR A 53 -20.83 9.55 13.33
CA TYR A 53 -21.12 10.34 14.53
C TYR A 53 -22.14 11.44 14.24
N ARG A 54 -21.94 12.22 13.18
CA ARG A 54 -22.85 13.31 12.79
C ARG A 54 -24.24 12.83 12.42
N SER A 55 -24.35 11.65 11.81
CA SER A 55 -25.64 11.05 11.42
C SER A 55 -26.33 10.35 12.58
N ASN A 56 -25.74 10.35 13.78
CA ASN A 56 -26.26 9.72 15.00
C ASN A 56 -26.63 8.23 14.78
N THR A 57 -25.79 7.51 14.03
CA THR A 57 -25.99 6.08 13.78
C THR A 57 -25.59 5.18 14.95
N GLY A 58 -25.04 5.76 16.02
CA GLY A 58 -24.56 5.05 17.22
C GLY A 58 -23.28 4.22 17.03
N SER A 59 -22.71 4.21 15.82
CA SER A 59 -21.57 3.34 15.47
C SER A 59 -20.19 3.99 15.69
N CYS A 60 -20.11 5.26 16.15
CA CYS A 60 -18.85 5.95 16.33
C CYS A 60 -18.94 7.06 17.40
N SER A 61 -17.80 7.34 18.05
CA SER A 61 -17.62 8.45 18.97
C SER A 61 -17.31 9.77 18.24
N ALA A 62 -17.18 10.89 19.02
CA ALA A 62 -16.95 12.21 18.47
C ALA A 62 -15.52 12.38 17.91
N HIS A 63 -15.35 12.18 16.60
CA HIS A 63 -14.15 12.53 15.88
C HIS A 63 -14.34 13.88 15.19
N PHE A 64 -13.53 14.84 15.56
CA PHE A 64 -13.62 16.22 15.11
C PHE A 64 -12.22 16.84 15.07
N ILE A 65 -11.88 17.49 13.95
CA ILE A 65 -10.63 18.26 13.82
C ILE A 65 -10.88 19.54 13.04
N ARG A 66 -10.28 20.66 13.48
CA ARG A 66 -10.34 21.93 12.74
C ARG A 66 -9.53 21.81 11.43
N ALA A 67 -10.03 22.39 10.37
CA ALA A 67 -9.37 22.31 9.06
C ALA A 67 -7.97 22.94 9.08
N VAL A 68 -7.78 24.04 9.78
CA VAL A 68 -6.47 24.72 9.93
C VAL A 68 -5.47 23.86 10.69
N VAL A 69 -5.91 23.15 11.73
CA VAL A 69 -5.04 22.23 12.50
C VAL A 69 -4.65 21.04 11.66
N LEU A 70 -5.60 20.49 10.89
CA LEU A 70 -5.32 19.39 9.97
C LEU A 70 -4.30 19.80 8.90
N GLU A 71 -4.43 21.01 8.36
CA GLU A 71 -3.52 21.56 7.35
C GLU A 71 -2.10 21.66 7.90
N GLU A 72 -1.94 22.19 9.10
CA GLU A 72 -0.65 22.31 9.79
C GLU A 72 -0.01 20.94 10.08
N LEU A 73 -0.78 20.00 10.64
CA LEU A 73 -0.28 18.66 10.96
C LEU A 73 0.14 17.88 9.72
N VAL A 74 -0.68 17.94 8.67
CA VAL A 74 -0.38 17.24 7.41
C VAL A 74 0.85 17.87 6.75
N TRP A 75 0.94 19.19 6.75
CA TRP A 75 2.08 19.89 6.19
C TRP A 75 3.38 19.54 6.94
N MET A 76 3.39 19.59 8.27
CA MET A 76 4.55 19.21 9.08
C MET A 76 4.99 17.78 8.77
N HIS A 77 4.04 16.83 8.72
CA HIS A 77 4.34 15.44 8.44
C HIS A 77 4.90 15.24 7.03
N MET A 78 4.28 15.86 6.02
CA MET A 78 4.76 15.77 4.63
C MET A 78 6.15 16.37 4.47
N ARG A 79 6.37 17.56 5.06
CA ARG A 79 7.68 18.23 5.04
C ARG A 79 8.77 17.37 5.68
N THR A 80 8.46 16.72 6.80
CA THR A 80 9.40 15.78 7.45
C THR A 80 9.73 14.62 6.51
N VAL A 81 8.74 13.99 5.89
CA VAL A 81 8.98 12.89 4.95
C VAL A 81 9.80 13.34 3.75
N ILE A 82 9.43 14.47 3.13
CA ILE A 82 10.14 15.02 1.97
C ILE A 82 11.60 15.31 2.34
N SER A 83 11.83 16.06 3.40
CA SER A 83 13.19 16.40 3.87
C SER A 83 14.01 15.16 4.22
N TYR A 84 13.38 14.15 4.84
CA TYR A 84 14.06 12.93 5.21
C TYR A 84 14.46 12.10 3.98
N VAL A 85 13.55 11.91 3.03
CA VAL A 85 13.83 11.19 1.79
C VAL A 85 14.94 11.89 1.02
N SER A 86 14.93 13.22 0.91
CA SER A 86 15.96 13.97 0.18
C SER A 86 17.34 13.87 0.82
N ARG A 87 17.42 13.79 2.14
CA ARG A 87 18.72 13.77 2.86
C ARG A 87 19.26 12.36 3.12
N TYR A 88 18.37 11.40 3.35
CA TYR A 88 18.69 10.06 3.86
C TYR A 88 17.96 8.98 3.07
N GLU A 89 18.00 9.06 1.74
CA GLU A 89 17.24 8.15 0.86
C GLU A 89 17.54 6.68 1.10
N ASP A 90 18.83 6.31 1.21
CA ASP A 90 19.22 4.91 1.42
C ASP A 90 18.67 4.35 2.73
N HIS A 91 18.68 5.18 3.79
CA HIS A 91 18.11 4.77 5.06
C HIS A 91 16.58 4.68 4.99
N PHE A 92 15.91 5.65 4.36
CA PHE A 92 14.47 5.59 4.13
C PHE A 92 14.09 4.32 3.38
N ARG A 93 14.83 3.99 2.33
CA ARG A 93 14.68 2.76 1.55
C ARG A 93 14.78 1.53 2.45
N ALA A 94 15.84 1.40 3.24
CA ALA A 94 16.06 0.26 4.13
C ALA A 94 14.91 0.09 5.16
N VAL A 95 14.44 1.18 5.78
CA VAL A 95 13.31 1.15 6.73
C VAL A 95 12.02 0.73 6.04
N MET A 96 11.74 1.24 4.84
CA MET A 96 10.53 0.89 4.10
C MET A 96 10.58 -0.55 3.57
N GLU A 97 11.72 -1.02 3.11
CA GLU A 97 11.92 -2.42 2.72
C GLU A 97 11.64 -3.38 3.89
N GLN A 98 12.19 -3.08 5.06
CA GLN A 98 11.92 -3.85 6.27
C GLN A 98 10.43 -3.85 6.62
N LYS A 99 9.79 -2.67 6.61
CA LYS A 99 8.37 -2.52 6.92
C LYS A 99 7.46 -3.24 5.95
N LEU A 100 7.74 -3.15 4.67
CA LEU A 100 6.98 -3.82 3.61
C LEU A 100 7.34 -5.31 3.50
N ARG A 101 8.30 -5.79 4.31
CA ARG A 101 8.81 -7.16 4.28
C ARG A 101 9.27 -7.56 2.88
N LEU A 102 9.95 -6.64 2.21
CA LEU A 102 10.48 -6.92 0.89
C LEU A 102 11.57 -7.99 0.97
N SER A 103 11.50 -8.94 0.09
CA SER A 103 12.55 -9.94 -0.06
C SER A 103 13.80 -9.27 -0.61
N SER A 104 14.97 -9.68 -0.10
CA SER A 104 16.23 -9.23 -0.66
C SER A 104 16.33 -9.62 -2.14
N GLU A 105 17.07 -8.87 -2.93
CA GLU A 105 17.33 -9.22 -4.34
C GLU A 105 17.89 -10.65 -4.50
N ALA A 106 18.68 -11.12 -3.54
CA ALA A 106 19.20 -12.48 -3.54
C ALA A 106 18.08 -13.52 -3.38
N ALA A 107 17.09 -13.25 -2.53
CA ALA A 107 15.93 -14.13 -2.34
C ALA A 107 15.05 -14.15 -3.60
N ILE A 108 14.79 -12.99 -4.22
CA ILE A 108 14.03 -12.92 -5.47
C ILE A 108 14.76 -13.66 -6.60
N ARG A 109 16.08 -13.50 -6.71
CA ARG A 109 16.88 -14.29 -7.66
C ARG A 109 16.81 -15.79 -7.38
N GLY A 110 16.76 -16.18 -6.09
CA GLY A 110 16.56 -17.56 -5.68
C GLY A 110 15.22 -18.12 -6.15
N HIS A 111 14.11 -17.37 -5.93
CA HIS A 111 12.79 -17.75 -6.39
C HIS A 111 12.71 -17.85 -7.92
N LYS A 112 13.29 -16.90 -8.67
CA LYS A 112 13.37 -16.96 -10.13
C LYS A 112 14.15 -18.19 -10.64
N LYS A 113 15.27 -18.52 -9.98
CA LYS A 113 16.05 -19.73 -10.33
C LYS A 113 15.23 -21.00 -10.07
N ARG A 114 14.53 -21.08 -8.94
CA ARG A 114 13.68 -22.21 -8.59
C ARG A 114 12.50 -22.35 -9.57
N LEU A 115 11.88 -21.23 -9.94
CA LEU A 115 10.83 -21.19 -10.95
C LEU A 115 11.31 -21.78 -12.28
N ALA A 116 12.45 -21.32 -12.79
CA ALA A 116 13.02 -21.83 -14.02
C ALA A 116 13.36 -23.34 -13.96
N GLN A 117 13.80 -23.83 -12.79
CA GLN A 117 14.05 -25.26 -12.57
C GLN A 117 12.76 -26.08 -12.58
N ALA A 118 11.69 -25.58 -11.93
CA ALA A 118 10.39 -26.24 -11.90
C ALA A 118 9.76 -26.31 -13.31
N GLU A 119 9.81 -25.20 -14.06
CA GLU A 119 9.32 -25.14 -15.45
C GLU A 119 10.10 -26.12 -16.37
N LYS A 120 11.43 -26.15 -16.22
CA LYS A 120 12.27 -27.10 -16.96
C LYS A 120 11.90 -28.55 -16.63
N ARG A 121 11.74 -28.87 -15.34
CA ARG A 121 11.37 -30.21 -14.89
C ARG A 121 10.00 -30.63 -15.39
N LEU A 122 9.03 -29.71 -15.39
CA LEU A 122 7.70 -29.95 -15.95
C LEU A 122 7.80 -30.35 -17.43
N GLY A 123 8.58 -29.60 -18.24
CA GLY A 123 8.81 -29.95 -19.65
C GLY A 123 9.59 -31.25 -19.87
N GLU A 124 10.44 -31.67 -18.90
CA GLU A 124 11.08 -32.99 -18.94
C GLU A 124 10.07 -34.13 -18.70
N LEU A 125 9.16 -33.94 -17.73
CA LEU A 125 8.12 -34.89 -17.42
C LEU A 125 7.16 -35.11 -18.60
N ASP A 126 6.82 -34.02 -19.32
CA ASP A 126 6.00 -34.12 -20.54
C ASP A 126 6.66 -35.03 -21.58
N ARG A 127 7.97 -34.89 -21.80
CA ARG A 127 8.73 -35.71 -22.75
C ARG A 127 8.85 -37.16 -22.27
N LEU A 128 9.06 -37.38 -20.99
CA LEU A 128 9.12 -38.71 -20.38
C LEU A 128 7.76 -39.41 -20.49
N PHE A 129 6.67 -38.70 -20.30
CA PHE A 129 5.32 -39.25 -20.44
C PHE A 129 5.06 -39.74 -21.87
N ILE A 130 5.42 -38.93 -22.87
CA ILE A 130 5.31 -39.34 -24.29
C ILE A 130 6.13 -40.58 -24.52
N ARG A 131 7.36 -40.65 -24.01
CA ARG A 131 8.25 -41.81 -24.21
C ARG A 131 7.71 -43.07 -23.58
N ILE A 132 7.21 -43.06 -22.35
CA ILE A 132 6.65 -44.23 -21.70
C ILE A 132 5.37 -44.72 -22.42
N TYR A 133 4.58 -43.76 -22.96
CA TYR A 133 3.42 -44.11 -23.80
C TYR A 133 3.84 -44.85 -25.07
N GLU A 134 4.86 -44.36 -25.80
CA GLU A 134 5.39 -45.02 -26.97
C GLU A 134 5.96 -46.44 -26.67
N ASP A 135 6.65 -46.58 -25.53
CA ASP A 135 7.22 -47.84 -25.05
C ASP A 135 6.13 -48.85 -24.65
N ASN A 136 5.01 -48.37 -24.09
CA ASN A 136 3.86 -49.20 -23.76
C ASN A 136 3.15 -49.69 -25.05
N VAL A 137 2.88 -48.77 -26.00
CA VAL A 137 2.26 -49.13 -27.30
C VAL A 137 3.13 -50.13 -28.09
N ALA A 138 4.45 -49.98 -28.00
CA ALA A 138 5.40 -50.90 -28.63
C ALA A 138 5.60 -52.25 -27.89
N GLY A 139 4.90 -52.43 -26.74
CA GLY A 139 4.99 -53.66 -25.94
C GLY A 139 6.31 -53.80 -25.15
N ARG A 140 7.13 -52.72 -25.04
CA ARG A 140 8.39 -52.74 -24.32
C ARG A 140 8.21 -52.66 -22.80
N ILE A 141 7.10 -52.08 -22.35
CA ILE A 141 6.69 -52.06 -20.94
C ILE A 141 5.25 -52.56 -20.80
N THR A 142 4.96 -53.17 -19.64
CA THR A 142 3.61 -53.68 -19.34
C THR A 142 2.66 -52.55 -18.96
N ASP A 143 1.35 -52.78 -19.14
CA ASP A 143 0.30 -51.80 -18.78
C ASP A 143 0.36 -51.44 -17.27
N GLU A 144 0.69 -52.38 -16.40
CA GLU A 144 0.85 -52.14 -14.97
C GLU A 144 1.99 -51.17 -14.70
N LYS A 145 3.17 -51.36 -15.34
CA LYS A 145 4.30 -50.45 -15.20
C LYS A 145 4.00 -49.09 -15.78
N PHE A 146 3.35 -49.03 -16.95
CA PHE A 146 2.90 -47.78 -17.56
C PHE A 146 1.97 -47.02 -16.63
N SER A 147 0.94 -47.66 -16.07
CA SER A 147 0.00 -47.04 -15.13
C SER A 147 0.69 -46.50 -13.89
N MET A 148 1.62 -47.26 -13.30
CA MET A 148 2.38 -46.82 -12.12
C MET A 148 3.26 -45.59 -12.42
N MET A 149 3.99 -45.61 -13.56
CA MET A 149 4.86 -44.50 -13.97
C MET A 149 4.05 -43.25 -14.34
N SER A 150 2.95 -43.42 -15.09
CA SER A 150 2.05 -42.34 -15.46
C SER A 150 1.52 -41.62 -14.24
N LYS A 151 1.03 -42.34 -13.23
CA LYS A 151 0.53 -41.79 -12.00
C LYS A 151 1.63 -41.00 -11.26
N THR A 152 2.84 -41.53 -11.21
CA THR A 152 3.97 -40.83 -10.56
C THR A 152 4.28 -39.51 -11.28
N TYR A 153 4.28 -39.51 -12.63
CA TYR A 153 4.55 -38.29 -13.39
C TYR A 153 3.42 -37.26 -13.26
N GLU A 154 2.16 -37.70 -13.26
CA GLU A 154 1.00 -36.83 -13.06
C GLU A 154 0.99 -36.17 -11.68
N ASP A 155 1.33 -36.94 -10.63
CA ASP A 155 1.43 -36.43 -9.27
C ASP A 155 2.55 -35.37 -9.18
N GLU A 156 3.73 -35.64 -9.75
CA GLU A 156 4.86 -34.69 -9.79
C GLU A 156 4.50 -33.45 -10.62
N GLN A 157 3.87 -33.61 -11.78
CA GLN A 157 3.40 -32.49 -12.60
C GLN A 157 2.41 -31.60 -11.85
N THR A 158 1.49 -32.20 -11.10
CA THR A 158 0.51 -31.46 -10.32
C THR A 158 1.18 -30.62 -9.22
N GLN A 159 2.15 -31.20 -8.52
CA GLN A 159 2.93 -30.49 -7.50
C GLN A 159 3.74 -29.34 -8.11
N LEU A 160 4.43 -29.58 -9.22
CA LEU A 160 5.21 -28.56 -9.92
C LEU A 160 4.34 -27.41 -10.44
N LYS A 161 3.14 -27.68 -10.96
CA LYS A 161 2.21 -26.63 -11.41
C LYS A 161 1.80 -25.71 -10.25
N VAL A 162 1.49 -26.28 -9.09
CA VAL A 162 1.15 -25.49 -7.89
C VAL A 162 2.36 -24.67 -7.43
N GLU A 163 3.56 -25.26 -7.39
CA GLU A 163 4.78 -24.55 -7.02
C GLU A 163 5.09 -23.41 -7.98
N ILE A 164 4.99 -23.61 -9.28
CA ILE A 164 5.18 -22.58 -10.32
C ILE A 164 4.23 -21.40 -10.08
N GLN A 165 2.93 -21.68 -9.90
CA GLN A 165 1.95 -20.61 -9.64
C GLN A 165 2.27 -19.82 -8.38
N THR A 166 2.65 -20.50 -7.29
CA THR A 166 3.00 -19.85 -6.03
C THR A 166 4.21 -18.96 -6.20
N LEU A 167 5.29 -19.46 -6.81
CA LEU A 167 6.51 -18.69 -7.04
C LEU A 167 6.28 -17.48 -7.95
N GLN A 168 5.48 -17.64 -9.01
CA GLN A 168 5.12 -16.54 -9.90
C GLN A 168 4.38 -15.43 -9.16
N GLN A 169 3.39 -15.79 -8.32
CA GLN A 169 2.64 -14.81 -7.53
C GLN A 169 3.52 -14.09 -6.50
N GLU A 170 4.39 -14.83 -5.81
CA GLU A 170 5.32 -14.24 -4.84
C GLU A 170 6.28 -13.25 -5.50
N ILE A 171 6.88 -13.63 -6.63
CA ILE A 171 7.79 -12.76 -7.39
C ILE A 171 7.05 -11.50 -7.84
N GLU A 172 5.87 -11.64 -8.45
CA GLU A 172 5.07 -10.52 -8.96
C GLU A 172 4.70 -9.51 -7.84
N VAL A 173 4.28 -10.00 -6.68
CA VAL A 173 3.94 -9.15 -5.54
C VAL A 173 5.17 -8.37 -5.06
N GLN A 174 6.32 -9.03 -4.93
CA GLN A 174 7.55 -8.39 -4.47
C GLN A 174 8.06 -7.34 -5.47
N GLU A 175 8.07 -7.67 -6.76
CA GLU A 175 8.49 -6.72 -7.80
C GLU A 175 7.60 -5.47 -7.85
N ARG A 176 6.28 -5.63 -7.73
CA ARG A 176 5.34 -4.50 -7.66
C ARG A 176 5.58 -3.60 -6.44
N GLN A 177 5.90 -4.20 -5.29
CA GLN A 177 6.17 -3.43 -4.07
C GLN A 177 7.46 -2.62 -4.19
N ILE A 178 8.52 -3.23 -4.76
CA ILE A 178 9.79 -2.54 -5.01
C ILE A 178 9.57 -1.38 -5.99
N GLU A 179 8.89 -1.63 -7.11
CA GLU A 179 8.58 -0.59 -8.08
C GLU A 179 7.77 0.55 -7.46
N SER A 180 6.79 0.24 -6.59
CA SER A 180 5.98 1.23 -5.89
C SER A 180 6.81 2.10 -4.97
N LEU A 181 7.79 1.53 -4.25
CA LEU A 181 8.72 2.28 -3.40
C LEU A 181 9.60 3.23 -4.22
N GLU A 182 10.16 2.74 -5.32
CA GLU A 182 10.96 3.56 -6.22
C GLU A 182 10.15 4.73 -6.82
N GLN A 183 8.95 4.45 -7.29
CA GLN A 183 8.06 5.48 -7.82
C GLN A 183 7.71 6.52 -6.75
N PHE A 184 7.50 6.10 -5.50
CA PHE A 184 7.25 7.03 -4.40
C PHE A 184 8.44 7.96 -4.17
N ILE A 185 9.65 7.42 -4.07
CA ILE A 185 10.89 8.20 -3.88
C ILE A 185 11.04 9.23 -5.02
N GLN A 186 10.83 8.82 -6.26
CA GLN A 186 10.90 9.72 -7.42
C GLN A 186 9.84 10.82 -7.38
N ARG A 187 8.64 10.52 -6.88
CA ARG A 187 7.60 11.55 -6.68
C ARG A 187 7.98 12.55 -5.60
N VAL A 188 8.52 12.07 -4.47
CA VAL A 188 8.95 12.93 -3.36
C VAL A 188 10.03 13.91 -3.80
N ARG A 189 11.02 13.47 -4.59
CA ARG A 189 12.09 14.33 -5.11
C ARG A 189 11.59 15.55 -5.90
N LYS A 190 10.43 15.47 -6.54
CA LYS A 190 9.83 16.61 -7.27
C LYS A 190 9.42 17.76 -6.35
N TYR A 191 9.28 17.48 -5.04
CA TYR A 191 8.76 18.41 -4.03
C TYR A 191 9.80 18.80 -2.99
N GLU A 192 11.10 18.58 -3.28
CA GLU A 192 12.19 18.90 -2.34
C GLU A 192 12.19 20.37 -1.90
N ASP A 193 11.93 21.29 -2.84
CA ASP A 193 11.88 22.73 -2.61
C ASP A 193 10.48 23.26 -2.31
N LEU A 194 9.57 22.41 -1.80
CA LEU A 194 8.20 22.81 -1.52
C LEU A 194 8.12 23.63 -0.23
N ASP A 195 7.75 24.91 -0.33
CA ASP A 195 7.63 25.85 0.80
C ASP A 195 6.26 25.82 1.47
N GLU A 196 5.22 25.40 0.75
CA GLU A 196 3.84 25.37 1.24
C GLU A 196 3.07 24.15 0.75
N LEU A 197 2.01 23.77 1.48
CA LEU A 197 1.15 22.66 1.10
C LEU A 197 0.29 22.98 -0.11
N THR A 198 0.63 22.45 -1.27
CA THR A 198 -0.16 22.61 -2.48
C THR A 198 -1.19 21.49 -2.66
N PRO A 199 -2.35 21.77 -3.29
CA PRO A 199 -3.34 20.72 -3.62
C PRO A 199 -2.75 19.61 -4.49
N TYR A 200 -1.77 19.94 -5.32
CA TYR A 200 -1.14 19.02 -6.24
C TYR A 200 -0.20 18.06 -5.51
N ALA A 201 0.73 18.57 -4.70
CA ALA A 201 1.62 17.75 -3.88
C ALA A 201 0.85 16.83 -2.93
N LEU A 202 -0.19 17.36 -2.26
CA LEU A 202 -1.04 16.59 -1.38
C LEU A 202 -1.68 15.40 -2.11
N ARG A 203 -2.25 15.61 -3.29
CA ARG A 203 -2.95 14.55 -4.03
C ARG A 203 -2.02 13.56 -4.72
N GLU A 204 -0.80 13.97 -5.06
CA GLU A 204 0.19 13.08 -5.66
C GLU A 204 0.85 12.17 -4.60
N LEU A 205 1.06 12.68 -3.40
CA LEU A 205 1.79 11.95 -2.35
C LEU A 205 0.87 11.24 -1.34
N VAL A 206 -0.29 11.82 -1.00
CA VAL A 206 -1.17 11.34 0.06
C VAL A 206 -2.41 10.66 -0.49
N LYS A 207 -2.63 9.41 -0.09
CA LYS A 207 -3.81 8.60 -0.43
C LYS A 207 -4.98 8.86 0.51
N ALA A 208 -4.72 8.86 1.83
CA ALA A 208 -5.75 9.01 2.85
C ALA A 208 -5.17 9.53 4.16
N ILE A 209 -6.01 10.25 4.93
CA ILE A 209 -5.69 10.78 6.25
C ILE A 209 -6.73 10.25 7.24
N TYR A 210 -6.28 9.61 8.30
CA TYR A 210 -7.13 9.02 9.34
C TYR A 210 -7.03 9.85 10.61
N ILE A 211 -8.19 10.28 11.12
CA ILE A 211 -8.29 11.07 12.36
C ILE A 211 -8.67 10.14 13.50
N GLU A 212 -7.82 10.08 14.51
CA GLU A 212 -8.04 9.28 15.71
C GLU A 212 -9.02 9.95 16.67
N ALA A 213 -9.54 9.18 17.63
CA ALA A 213 -10.32 9.74 18.72
C ALA A 213 -9.47 10.70 19.56
N PRO A 214 -10.04 11.80 20.06
CA PRO A 214 -9.30 12.69 20.93
C PRO A 214 -9.02 12.03 22.28
N ASP A 215 -7.77 11.94 22.67
CA ASP A 215 -7.33 11.56 24.01
C ASP A 215 -7.35 12.78 24.94
N LYS A 216 -8.00 12.65 26.10
CA LYS A 216 -8.11 13.66 27.15
C LYS A 216 -7.53 13.18 28.48
N SER A 217 -6.87 12.04 28.51
CA SER A 217 -6.34 11.39 29.72
C SER A 217 -5.34 12.28 30.48
N SER A 218 -4.58 13.10 29.76
CA SER A 218 -3.59 14.04 30.30
C SER A 218 -4.13 15.40 30.73
N GLY A 219 -5.47 15.60 30.70
CA GLY A 219 -6.11 16.92 30.96
C GLY A 219 -6.02 17.89 29.77
N LYS A 220 -5.19 17.63 28.77
CA LYS A 220 -5.12 18.34 27.50
C LYS A 220 -5.65 17.44 26.39
N ARG A 221 -6.31 18.05 25.40
CA ARG A 221 -6.81 17.31 24.24
C ARG A 221 -5.64 17.03 23.30
N HIS A 222 -5.28 15.75 23.19
CA HIS A 222 -4.38 15.24 22.16
C HIS A 222 -5.19 14.50 21.11
N GLN A 223 -4.85 14.65 19.84
CA GLN A 223 -5.52 13.96 18.75
C GLN A 223 -4.50 13.56 17.70
N GLY A 224 -4.34 12.25 17.52
CA GLY A 224 -3.46 11.68 16.53
C GLY A 224 -4.06 11.76 15.13
N ILE A 225 -3.18 11.85 14.15
CA ILE A 225 -3.49 11.64 12.74
C ILE A 225 -2.57 10.57 12.18
N ARG A 226 -3.09 9.74 11.28
CA ARG A 226 -2.27 8.81 10.51
C ARG A 226 -2.42 9.12 9.03
N ILE A 227 -1.29 9.27 8.34
CA ILE A 227 -1.26 9.63 6.92
C ILE A 227 -0.81 8.39 6.13
N SER A 228 -1.68 7.92 5.24
CA SER A 228 -1.34 6.89 4.27
C SER A 228 -0.88 7.56 2.99
N TYR A 229 0.36 7.33 2.62
CA TYR A 229 0.93 7.80 1.38
C TYR A 229 0.55 6.90 0.22
N ASP A 230 0.47 7.46 -0.98
CA ASP A 230 0.24 6.66 -2.18
C ASP A 230 1.44 5.75 -2.43
N LEU A 231 1.19 4.56 -2.97
CA LEU A 231 2.17 3.51 -3.29
C LEU A 231 2.80 2.80 -2.06
N VAL A 232 3.09 3.50 -0.95
CA VAL A 232 3.89 2.95 0.17
C VAL A 232 3.11 2.82 1.49
N GLY A 233 1.89 3.35 1.56
CA GLY A 233 1.04 3.29 2.75
C GLY A 233 1.53 4.19 3.89
N PHE A 234 1.48 3.70 5.13
CA PHE A 234 1.91 4.49 6.31
C PHE A 234 3.44 4.52 6.43
N ILE A 235 4.00 5.71 6.64
CA ILE A 235 5.44 5.90 6.87
C ILE A 235 5.69 6.07 8.36
N PRO A 236 6.63 5.30 8.98
CA PRO A 236 6.92 5.38 10.41
C PRO A 236 7.86 6.56 10.71
N VAL A 237 7.35 7.79 10.62
CA VAL A 237 8.15 9.02 10.78
C VAL A 237 8.89 9.09 12.12
N GLU A 238 8.29 8.55 13.19
CA GLU A 238 8.94 8.50 14.52
C GLU A 238 10.19 7.62 14.52
N GLU A 239 10.23 6.55 13.74
CA GLU A 239 11.41 5.69 13.60
C GLU A 239 12.49 6.36 12.76
N LEU A 240 12.07 7.09 11.72
CA LEU A 240 12.98 7.85 10.87
C LEU A 240 13.72 8.93 11.69
N LEU A 241 13.02 9.69 12.53
CA LEU A 241 13.58 10.79 13.29
C LEU A 241 14.49 10.36 14.45
N LYS A 242 14.36 9.14 14.99
CA LYS A 242 15.23 8.64 16.06
C LYS A 242 16.70 8.57 15.67
N GLN A 243 17.00 8.48 14.39
CA GLN A 243 18.39 8.42 13.90
C GLN A 243 19.01 9.79 13.62
N GLU A 244 18.23 10.86 13.50
CA GLU A 244 18.80 12.22 13.43
C GLU A 244 19.45 12.67 14.76
N THR A 245 19.15 11.97 15.86
CA THR A 245 19.60 12.31 17.22
C THR A 245 20.70 11.38 17.75
N ALA A 246 21.17 10.43 16.98
CA ALA A 246 22.25 9.49 17.30
C ALA A 246 23.48 9.75 16.44
#